data_e8a182e8d938bdbc38c016c3e78dea09
#
_entry.id   e8a182e8d938bdbc38c016c3e78dea09
#
_cell.length_a   1.000
_cell.length_b   1.000
_cell.length_c   1.000
_cell.angle_alpha   90.00
_cell.angle_beta   90.00
_cell.angle_gamma   90.00
#
_symmetry.space_group_name_H-M   'P 1'
#
loop_
_entity.id
_entity.type
_entity.pdbx_description
1 polymer ?
#
loop_
_entity_poly.entity_id
_entity_poly.type
_entity_poly.pdbx_seq_one_letter_code
_entity_poly.pdbx_strand_id
1 'polypeptide(L)'
;MGQYYSIRVWQLKPGQTGADLESLTSSGYLEMQRWIPGVKQIALLRATGARQNRYVLTTTFDSYEAYVYWRQVEEEAPDYWERYAAIIMQWEQFCQLVDEYVGETILETGVGAI
;
A
#
# COMPACT_ATOMS: atom_id res chain seq x y z
N MET A 1 18.83 13.64 -0.67
CA MET A 1 18.27 12.44 -1.28
C MET A 1 16.84 12.29 -0.89
N GLY A 2 15.99 12.05 -1.87
CA GLY A 2 14.58 11.88 -1.63
C GLY A 2 14.25 10.51 -1.06
N GLN A 3 13.09 10.43 -0.44
CA GLN A 3 12.53 9.17 -0.01
C GLN A 3 12.00 8.40 -1.22
N TYR A 4 11.92 7.09 -1.09
CA TYR A 4 11.40 6.23 -2.14
C TYR A 4 9.98 5.80 -1.81
N TYR A 5 9.11 5.76 -2.82
CA TYR A 5 7.67 5.53 -2.64
C TYR A 5 7.16 4.46 -3.58
N SER A 6 6.18 3.71 -3.10
CA SER A 6 5.29 2.90 -3.93
C SER A 6 3.88 3.45 -3.74
N ILE A 7 3.20 3.72 -4.84
CA ILE A 7 1.83 4.22 -4.83
C ILE A 7 1.00 3.25 -5.65
N ARG A 8 0.05 2.57 -4.99
CA ARG A 8 -0.82 1.60 -5.66
C ARG A 8 -2.26 2.09 -5.58
N VAL A 9 -2.92 2.13 -6.73
CA VAL A 9 -4.32 2.53 -6.82
C VAL A 9 -5.17 1.28 -6.98
N TRP A 10 -6.08 1.08 -6.02
CA TRP A 10 -6.97 -0.07 -5.97
C TRP A 10 -8.38 0.37 -6.21
N GLN A 11 -9.12 -0.38 -6.99
CA GLN A 11 -10.54 -0.10 -7.25
C GLN A 11 -11.38 -1.22 -6.67
N LEU A 12 -12.45 -0.84 -5.95
CA LEU A 12 -13.40 -1.80 -5.43
C LEU A 12 -14.04 -2.57 -6.57
N LYS A 13 -14.15 -3.88 -6.40
CA LYS A 13 -14.85 -4.73 -7.34
C LYS A 13 -16.36 -4.53 -7.20
N PRO A 14 -17.14 -4.81 -8.26
CA PRO A 14 -18.59 -4.69 -8.18
C PRO A 14 -19.17 -5.47 -6.99
N GLY A 15 -20.08 -4.84 -6.26
CA GLY A 15 -20.72 -5.46 -5.11
C GLY A 15 -19.95 -5.40 -3.81
N GLN A 16 -18.71 -4.90 -3.84
CA GLN A 16 -17.91 -4.78 -2.64
C GLN A 16 -18.06 -3.39 -2.02
N THR A 17 -17.87 -3.31 -0.70
CA THR A 17 -18.02 -2.05 0.04
C THR A 17 -16.67 -1.56 0.55
N GLY A 18 -16.52 -0.23 0.64
CA GLY A 18 -15.32 0.35 1.22
C GLY A 18 -15.18 0.01 2.70
N ALA A 19 -16.29 -0.16 3.41
CA ALA A 19 -16.25 -0.52 4.83
C ALA A 19 -15.57 -1.87 5.06
N ASP A 20 -15.82 -2.85 4.21
CA ASP A 20 -15.17 -4.15 4.33
C ASP A 20 -13.68 -4.07 4.07
N LEU A 21 -13.29 -3.32 3.05
CA LEU A 21 -11.88 -3.11 2.74
C LEU A 21 -11.16 -2.40 3.88
N GLU A 22 -11.78 -1.36 4.44
CA GLU A 22 -11.19 -0.60 5.53
C GLU A 22 -11.07 -1.44 6.80
N SER A 23 -12.04 -2.31 7.06
CA SER A 23 -11.99 -3.23 8.17
C SER A 23 -10.84 -4.23 8.02
N LEU A 24 -10.66 -4.79 6.83
CA LEU A 24 -9.56 -5.71 6.56
C LEU A 24 -8.21 -4.99 6.71
N THR A 25 -8.13 -3.73 6.26
CA THR A 25 -6.91 -2.93 6.37
C THR A 25 -6.50 -2.77 7.83
N SER A 26 -7.42 -2.38 8.69
CA SER A 26 -7.09 -2.16 10.10
C SER A 26 -6.89 -3.46 10.88
N SER A 27 -7.48 -4.57 10.45
CA SER A 27 -7.37 -5.82 11.19
C SER A 27 -6.16 -6.66 10.83
N GLY A 28 -5.51 -6.44 9.69
CA GLY A 28 -4.38 -7.29 9.33
C GLY A 28 -3.52 -6.79 8.18
N TYR A 29 -4.10 -6.08 7.21
CA TYR A 29 -3.36 -5.70 6.01
C TYR A 29 -2.19 -4.75 6.32
N LEU A 30 -2.40 -3.78 7.22
CA LEU A 30 -1.33 -2.86 7.60
C LEU A 30 -0.22 -3.58 8.34
N GLU A 31 -0.56 -4.50 9.23
CA GLU A 31 0.44 -5.31 9.93
C GLU A 31 1.28 -6.09 8.94
N MET A 32 0.64 -6.70 7.96
CA MET A 32 1.31 -7.44 6.91
C MET A 32 2.34 -6.57 6.18
N GLN A 33 1.95 -5.36 5.83
CA GLN A 33 2.84 -4.45 5.12
C GLN A 33 4.01 -4.00 5.98
N ARG A 34 3.82 -3.88 7.29
CA ARG A 34 4.87 -3.46 8.22
C ARG A 34 5.86 -4.57 8.56
N TRP A 35 5.53 -5.81 8.24
CA TRP A 35 6.38 -6.94 8.58
C TRP A 35 7.75 -6.84 7.91
N ILE A 36 7.84 -6.16 6.80
CA ILE A 36 9.06 -6.09 6.01
C ILE A 36 9.91 -4.90 6.47
N PRO A 37 11.17 -5.12 6.86
CA PRO A 37 12.06 -4.02 7.26
C PRO A 37 12.27 -3.01 6.14
N GLY A 38 12.48 -1.75 6.50
CA GLY A 38 12.73 -0.69 5.53
C GLY A 38 11.49 0.09 5.13
N VAL A 39 10.32 -0.39 5.51
CA VAL A 39 9.08 0.37 5.34
C VAL A 39 9.00 1.42 6.43
N LYS A 40 8.94 2.68 6.02
CA LYS A 40 8.96 3.81 6.94
C LYS A 40 7.55 4.26 7.30
N GLN A 41 6.65 4.26 6.34
CA GLN A 41 5.28 4.71 6.54
C GLN A 41 4.36 4.06 5.52
N ILE A 42 3.14 3.76 5.95
CA ILE A 42 2.09 3.24 5.08
C ILE A 42 0.84 4.06 5.33
N ALA A 43 0.19 4.48 4.26
CA ALA A 43 -1.07 5.20 4.35
C ALA A 43 -2.05 4.68 3.31
N LEU A 44 -3.30 4.54 3.71
CA LEU A 44 -4.38 4.21 2.81
C LEU A 44 -5.30 5.40 2.72
N LEU A 45 -5.47 5.93 1.51
CA LEU A 45 -6.32 7.08 1.23
C LEU A 45 -7.59 6.60 0.57
N ARG A 46 -8.74 7.04 1.08
CA ARG A 46 -10.02 6.82 0.42
C ARG A 46 -10.27 7.98 -0.53
N ALA A 47 -10.41 7.66 -1.83
CA ALA A 47 -10.74 8.70 -2.80
C ALA A 47 -12.18 9.17 -2.63
N THR A 48 -12.42 10.45 -2.89
CA THR A 48 -13.75 11.05 -2.82
C THR A 48 -14.12 11.63 -4.17
N GLY A 49 -15.39 12.04 -4.32
CA GLY A 49 -15.86 12.64 -5.57
C GLY A 49 -15.98 11.61 -6.68
N ALA A 50 -15.49 11.94 -7.85
CA ALA A 50 -15.65 11.12 -9.05
C ALA A 50 -14.96 9.76 -8.96
N ARG A 51 -14.00 9.61 -8.04
CA ARG A 51 -13.23 8.38 -7.88
C ARG A 51 -13.52 7.68 -6.55
N GLN A 52 -14.71 7.84 -6.03
CA GLN A 52 -15.06 7.38 -4.68
C GLN A 52 -14.95 5.87 -4.46
N ASN A 53 -14.82 5.06 -5.51
CA ASN A 53 -14.64 3.62 -5.40
C ASN A 53 -13.16 3.20 -5.43
N ARG A 54 -12.25 4.16 -5.31
CA ARG A 54 -10.81 3.89 -5.36
C ARG A 54 -10.15 4.18 -4.03
N TYR A 55 -9.12 3.39 -3.77
CA TYR A 55 -8.24 3.55 -2.63
C TYR A 55 -6.81 3.69 -3.12
N VAL A 56 -6.04 4.54 -2.48
CA VAL A 56 -4.63 4.75 -2.82
C VAL A 56 -3.79 4.31 -1.63
N LEU A 57 -2.97 3.30 -1.85
CA LEU A 57 -2.05 2.80 -0.83
C LEU A 57 -0.67 3.38 -1.12
N THR A 58 -0.16 4.18 -0.18
CA THR A 58 1.19 4.74 -0.30
C THR A 58 2.10 4.06 0.70
N THR A 59 3.25 3.62 0.23
CA THR A 59 4.28 3.03 1.07
C THR A 59 5.56 3.83 0.89
N THR A 60 6.12 4.30 2.00
CA THR A 60 7.35 5.08 2.00
C THR A 60 8.49 4.20 2.49
N PHE A 61 9.61 4.22 1.78
CA PHE A 61 10.78 3.42 2.11
C PHE A 61 11.97 4.32 2.45
N ASP A 62 12.87 3.81 3.27
CA ASP A 62 14.08 4.52 3.66
C ASP A 62 15.01 4.77 2.46
N SER A 63 14.97 3.88 1.46
CA SER A 63 15.89 3.94 0.33
C SER A 63 15.34 3.10 -0.83
N TYR A 64 15.96 3.21 -1.98
CA TYR A 64 15.67 2.35 -3.12
C TYR A 64 15.92 0.87 -2.77
N GLU A 65 17.01 0.61 -2.05
CA GLU A 65 17.36 -0.76 -1.66
C GLU A 65 16.30 -1.36 -0.74
N ALA A 66 15.71 -0.56 0.15
CA ALA A 66 14.61 -1.00 0.99
C ALA A 66 13.39 -1.36 0.16
N TYR A 67 13.09 -0.58 -0.88
CA TYR A 67 12.00 -0.89 -1.80
C TYR A 67 12.26 -2.20 -2.54
N VAL A 68 13.48 -2.42 -3.04
CA VAL A 68 13.85 -3.66 -3.76
C VAL A 68 13.68 -4.86 -2.83
N TYR A 69 14.13 -4.74 -1.59
CA TYR A 69 13.97 -5.81 -0.60
C TYR A 69 12.49 -6.12 -0.33
N TRP A 70 11.67 -5.08 -0.20
CA TRP A 70 10.23 -5.22 0.01
C TRP A 70 9.58 -5.99 -1.15
N ARG A 71 9.95 -5.67 -2.38
CA ARG A 71 9.46 -6.38 -3.55
C ARG A 71 9.87 -7.86 -3.53
N GLN A 72 11.09 -8.13 -3.15
CA GLN A 72 11.59 -9.51 -3.07
C GLN A 72 10.81 -10.31 -2.03
N VAL A 73 10.54 -9.72 -0.87
CA VAL A 73 9.78 -10.40 0.19
C VAL A 73 8.35 -10.68 -0.29
N GLU A 74 7.70 -9.70 -0.91
CA GLU A 74 6.35 -9.89 -1.42
C GLU A 74 6.26 -10.99 -2.47
N GLU A 75 7.27 -11.10 -3.32
CA GLU A 75 7.22 -12.01 -4.46
C GLU A 75 7.78 -13.40 -4.15
N GLU A 76 8.75 -13.49 -3.25
CA GLU A 76 9.56 -14.70 -3.14
C GLU A 76 9.63 -15.32 -1.75
N ALA A 77 9.36 -14.57 -0.67
CA ALA A 77 9.54 -15.09 0.67
C ALA A 77 8.42 -16.06 1.05
N PRO A 78 8.70 -17.34 1.22
CA PRO A 78 7.65 -18.32 1.55
C PRO A 78 6.99 -18.04 2.91
N ASP A 79 7.75 -17.54 3.88
CA ASP A 79 7.21 -17.25 5.22
C ASP A 79 6.17 -16.11 5.15
N TYR A 80 6.41 -15.13 4.31
CA TYR A 80 5.48 -14.02 4.10
C TYR A 80 4.16 -14.52 3.54
N TRP A 81 4.22 -15.32 2.47
CA TRP A 81 3.03 -15.87 1.84
C TRP A 81 2.27 -16.82 2.74
N GLU A 82 3.01 -17.68 3.46
CA GLU A 82 2.39 -18.63 4.38
C GLU A 82 1.61 -17.91 5.48
N ARG A 83 2.19 -16.85 6.03
CA ARG A 83 1.57 -16.10 7.12
C ARG A 83 0.38 -15.25 6.68
N TYR A 84 0.46 -14.65 5.50
CA TYR A 84 -0.49 -13.62 5.08
C TYR A 84 -1.34 -14.00 3.89
N ALA A 85 -1.28 -15.22 3.40
CA ALA A 85 -2.03 -15.64 2.22
C ALA A 85 -3.53 -15.36 2.34
N ALA A 86 -4.13 -15.62 3.49
CA ALA A 86 -5.56 -15.40 3.70
C ALA A 86 -5.94 -13.93 3.56
N ILE A 87 -5.11 -13.05 4.11
CA ILE A 87 -5.33 -11.60 4.03
C ILE A 87 -5.20 -11.12 2.59
N ILE A 88 -4.17 -11.59 1.89
CA ILE A 88 -3.94 -11.23 0.50
C ILE A 88 -5.12 -11.66 -0.38
N MET A 89 -5.62 -12.87 -0.18
CA MET A 89 -6.77 -13.38 -0.93
C MET A 89 -8.04 -12.57 -0.67
N GLN A 90 -8.27 -12.19 0.59
CA GLN A 90 -9.42 -11.34 0.92
C GLN A 90 -9.30 -9.96 0.28
N TRP A 91 -8.10 -9.38 0.30
CA TRP A 91 -7.85 -8.09 -0.32
C TRP A 91 -8.19 -8.14 -1.82
N GLU A 92 -7.76 -9.19 -2.49
CA GLU A 92 -8.01 -9.37 -3.91
C GLU A 92 -9.48 -9.66 -4.24
N GLN A 93 -10.25 -10.16 -3.27
CA GLN A 93 -11.70 -10.30 -3.42
C GLN A 93 -12.41 -8.96 -3.39
N PHE A 94 -11.90 -8.01 -2.60
CA PHE A 94 -12.56 -6.72 -2.43
C PHE A 94 -12.19 -5.72 -3.52
N CYS A 95 -10.96 -5.76 -4.01
CA CYS A 95 -10.48 -4.75 -4.95
C CYS A 95 -9.44 -5.32 -5.92
N GLN A 96 -9.17 -4.53 -6.95
CA GLN A 96 -8.16 -4.88 -7.94
C GLN A 96 -7.22 -3.71 -8.17
N LEU A 97 -5.97 -4.02 -8.44
CA LEU A 97 -4.96 -3.01 -8.76
C LEU A 97 -5.24 -2.45 -10.14
N VAL A 98 -5.41 -1.13 -10.24
CA VAL A 98 -5.69 -0.47 -11.52
C VAL A 98 -4.55 0.45 -11.96
N ASP A 99 -3.65 0.83 -11.04
CA ASP A 99 -2.51 1.66 -11.39
C ASP A 99 -1.44 1.54 -10.32
N GLU A 100 -0.18 1.78 -10.72
CA GLU A 100 0.94 1.71 -9.78
C GLU A 100 2.03 2.67 -10.21
N TYR A 101 2.56 3.42 -9.25
CA TYR A 101 3.69 4.31 -9.47
C TYR A 101 4.77 3.97 -8.45
N VAL A 102 6.02 4.00 -8.90
CA VAL A 102 7.18 3.78 -8.06
C VAL A 102 8.19 4.86 -8.38
N GLY A 103 8.73 5.53 -7.38
CA GLY A 103 9.69 6.59 -7.64
C GLY A 103 10.22 7.21 -6.37
N GLU A 104 11.02 8.23 -6.55
CA GLU A 104 11.63 8.95 -5.44
C GLU A 104 11.22 10.42 -5.45
N THR A 105 11.26 11.03 -4.28
CA THR A 105 11.02 12.46 -4.15
C THR A 105 12.22 13.23 -4.68
N ILE A 106 12.01 14.03 -5.72
CA ILE A 106 13.08 14.86 -6.28
C ILE A 106 13.05 16.28 -5.73
N LEU A 107 11.91 16.69 -5.21
CA LEU A 107 11.73 18.02 -4.64
C LEU A 107 10.67 17.97 -3.56
N GLU A 108 11.03 18.43 -2.38
CA GLU A 108 10.10 18.48 -1.26
C GLU A 108 10.29 19.79 -0.53
N THR A 109 9.18 20.46 -0.25
CA THR A 109 9.19 21.68 0.53
C THR A 109 8.05 21.67 1.52
N GLY A 110 8.35 21.99 2.75
CA GLY A 110 7.34 22.14 3.77
C GLY A 110 6.56 23.41 3.55
N VAL A 111 5.23 23.30 3.69
CA VAL A 111 4.38 24.50 3.76
C VAL A 111 4.27 24.83 5.21
N GLY A 112 5.11 25.77 5.66
CA GLY A 112 5.16 26.14 7.06
C GLY A 112 3.94 26.91 7.49
N ALA A 113 3.56 26.71 8.75
CA ALA A 113 2.63 27.63 9.39
C ALA A 113 3.36 28.96 9.58
N ILE A 114 2.69 30.00 9.25
CA ILE A 114 3.26 31.33 9.36
C ILE A 114 2.78 31.95 10.66
#